data_c3a28c8e0703440a93d1acf22b34feb3
#
_entry.id   c3a28c8e0703440a93d1acf22b34feb3
#
_cell.length_a   1.000
_cell.length_b   1.000
_cell.length_c   1.000
_cell.angle_alpha   90.00
_cell.angle_beta   90.00
_cell.angle_gamma   90.00
#
_symmetry.space_group_name_H-M   'P 1'
#
loop_
_entity.id
_entity.type
_entity.pdbx_description
1 polymer ?
#
loop_
_entity_poly.entity_id
_entity_poly.type
_entity_poly.pdbx_seq_one_letter_code
_entity_poly.pdbx_strand_id
1 'polypeptide(L)'
;MVDLTWVGEKKNKLRRAGTHLARVFRRHPRIIVSMTSYPARINTVHFAIRTLLAQKRLPDKIILWLCESDFPNREDDLPESLKDVLWHDVEVRWVNNDLKPHKKYYWALQEFKDDYVITTDDDLLYRNTMIGDLMEMHERHPKAIVAVRTHLIMFDEQGSCTPYEQWITKLPIIIQIL
;
A
#
# COMPACT_ATOMS: atom_id res chain seq x y z
N MET A 1 17.75 12.37 -13.24
CA MET A 1 16.39 12.64 -13.76
C MET A 1 15.94 11.34 -14.38
N VAL A 2 15.14 10.55 -13.67
CA VAL A 2 14.64 9.27 -14.21
C VAL A 2 13.49 9.63 -15.14
N ASP A 3 13.69 9.35 -16.42
CA ASP A 3 12.66 9.51 -17.43
C ASP A 3 11.58 8.43 -17.21
N LEU A 4 10.49 8.83 -16.56
CA LEU A 4 9.29 8.00 -16.32
C LEU A 4 8.39 7.97 -17.57
N THR A 5 8.99 7.97 -18.75
CA THR A 5 8.25 8.07 -19.99
C THR A 5 7.39 6.84 -20.28
N TRP A 6 6.20 7.15 -20.54
CA TRP A 6 5.03 6.66 -21.30
C TRP A 6 5.09 5.26 -21.97
N VAL A 7 6.25 4.76 -22.35
CA VAL A 7 6.42 3.42 -22.98
C VAL A 7 6.14 2.28 -22.00
N GLY A 8 6.39 2.49 -20.70
CA GLY A 8 6.06 1.54 -19.65
C GLY A 8 4.55 1.40 -19.41
N GLU A 9 3.78 2.47 -19.59
CA GLU A 9 2.34 2.47 -19.28
C GLU A 9 1.50 1.64 -20.26
N LYS A 10 1.76 1.72 -21.55
CA LYS A 10 1.03 0.90 -22.55
C LYS A 10 1.32 -0.59 -22.43
N LYS A 11 2.58 -0.99 -22.23
CA LYS A 11 2.95 -2.40 -21.99
C LYS A 11 2.35 -2.91 -20.68
N ASN A 12 2.31 -2.07 -19.64
CA ASN A 12 1.69 -2.42 -18.37
C ASN A 12 0.16 -2.50 -18.46
N LYS A 13 -0.50 -1.63 -19.23
CA LYS A 13 -1.96 -1.73 -19.49
C LYS A 13 -2.33 -3.05 -20.19
N LEU A 14 -1.59 -3.46 -21.23
CA LEU A 14 -1.84 -4.72 -21.94
C LEU A 14 -1.54 -5.95 -21.09
N ARG A 15 -0.43 -5.92 -20.29
CA ARG A 15 -0.10 -7.00 -19.38
C ARG A 15 -1.16 -7.15 -18.27
N ARG A 16 -1.74 -6.03 -17.81
CA ARG A 16 -2.80 -6.00 -16.81
C ARG A 16 -4.14 -6.48 -17.35
N ALA A 17 -4.53 -6.10 -18.57
CA ALA A 17 -5.75 -6.59 -19.18
C ALA A 17 -5.73 -8.14 -19.35
N GLY A 18 -4.61 -8.71 -19.76
CA GLY A 18 -4.44 -10.17 -19.84
C GLY A 18 -4.45 -10.89 -18.49
N THR A 19 -3.89 -10.24 -17.45
CA THR A 19 -3.88 -10.80 -16.08
C THR A 19 -5.22 -10.60 -15.37
N HIS A 20 -6.02 -9.61 -15.73
CA HIS A 20 -7.32 -9.38 -15.10
C HIS A 20 -8.29 -10.55 -15.33
N LEU A 21 -8.42 -11.04 -16.56
CA LEU A 21 -9.24 -12.22 -16.87
C LEU A 21 -8.78 -13.47 -16.10
N ALA A 22 -7.47 -13.69 -15.99
CA ALA A 22 -6.93 -14.82 -15.23
C ALA A 22 -7.13 -14.69 -13.71
N ARG A 23 -7.27 -13.45 -13.20
CA ARG A 23 -7.48 -13.17 -11.77
C ARG A 23 -8.91 -13.35 -11.31
N VAL A 24 -9.91 -13.08 -12.14
CA VAL A 24 -11.33 -13.28 -11.81
C VAL A 24 -11.63 -14.75 -11.45
N PHE A 25 -10.84 -15.68 -11.98
CA PHE A 25 -10.95 -17.12 -11.69
C PHE A 25 -9.96 -17.64 -10.64
N ARG A 26 -9.09 -16.77 -10.07
CA ARG A 26 -8.16 -17.19 -9.01
C ARG A 26 -8.90 -17.38 -7.68
N ARG A 27 -8.77 -18.58 -7.12
CA ARG A 27 -9.12 -18.82 -5.72
C ARG A 27 -8.19 -18.01 -4.81
N HIS A 28 -8.79 -17.35 -3.83
CA HIS A 28 -8.10 -16.62 -2.75
C HIS A 28 -6.91 -17.37 -2.13
N PRO A 29 -5.95 -16.66 -1.50
CA PRO A 29 -5.99 -15.23 -1.15
C PRO A 29 -5.49 -14.29 -2.26
N ARG A 30 -6.08 -13.08 -2.33
CA ARG A 30 -5.64 -11.98 -3.20
C ARG A 30 -4.56 -11.14 -2.51
N ILE A 31 -3.83 -10.35 -3.28
CA ILE A 31 -2.90 -9.33 -2.77
C ILE A 31 -3.58 -7.97 -2.85
N ILE A 32 -3.95 -7.42 -1.72
CA ILE A 32 -4.57 -6.11 -1.58
C ILE A 32 -3.53 -5.13 -1.06
N VAL A 33 -3.20 -4.12 -1.84
CA VAL A 33 -2.40 -2.99 -1.35
C VAL A 33 -3.35 -1.95 -0.81
N SER A 34 -3.10 -1.49 0.40
CA SER A 34 -3.95 -0.55 1.12
C SER A 34 -3.16 0.66 1.57
N MET A 35 -3.65 1.85 1.23
CA MET A 35 -3.02 3.12 1.55
C MET A 35 -4.06 4.17 1.94
N THR A 36 -3.62 5.26 2.54
CA THR A 36 -4.45 6.44 2.82
C THR A 36 -3.70 7.69 2.45
N SER A 37 -4.42 8.75 2.16
CA SER A 37 -3.89 10.09 1.95
C SER A 37 -4.81 11.14 2.59
N TYR A 38 -4.46 12.42 2.43
CA TYR A 38 -5.19 13.55 2.96
C TYR A 38 -4.94 14.79 2.05
N PRO A 39 -5.69 15.92 2.19
CA PRO A 39 -5.65 17.02 1.23
C PRO A 39 -4.26 17.57 0.89
N ALA A 40 -3.36 17.68 1.88
CA ALA A 40 -2.03 18.22 1.62
C ALA A 40 -1.15 17.31 0.73
N ARG A 41 -1.45 16.00 0.62
CA ARG A 41 -0.69 15.02 -0.17
C ARG A 41 -1.45 14.45 -1.37
N ILE A 42 -2.72 14.77 -1.53
CA ILE A 42 -3.56 14.19 -2.58
C ILE A 42 -3.02 14.42 -3.99
N ASN A 43 -2.31 15.54 -4.20
CA ASN A 43 -1.71 15.88 -5.48
C ASN A 43 -0.49 15.00 -5.84
N THR A 44 0.11 14.31 -4.89
CA THR A 44 1.33 13.50 -5.09
C THR A 44 1.13 12.01 -4.92
N VAL A 45 0.03 11.56 -4.33
CA VAL A 45 -0.26 10.14 -4.07
C VAL A 45 -0.22 9.28 -5.34
N HIS A 46 -0.57 9.84 -6.49
CA HIS A 46 -0.53 9.14 -7.78
C HIS A 46 0.88 8.62 -8.14
N PHE A 47 1.97 9.25 -7.66
CA PHE A 47 3.33 8.75 -7.87
C PHE A 47 3.55 7.43 -7.12
N ALA A 48 3.14 7.33 -5.86
CA ALA A 48 3.19 6.09 -5.09
C ALA A 48 2.37 4.98 -5.78
N ILE A 49 1.13 5.29 -6.18
CA ILE A 49 0.25 4.36 -6.90
C ILE A 49 0.91 3.86 -8.19
N ARG A 50 1.52 4.75 -9.00
CA ARG A 50 2.22 4.37 -10.24
C ARG A 50 3.34 3.36 -9.98
N THR A 51 4.11 3.50 -8.89
CA THR A 51 5.16 2.53 -8.53
C THR A 51 4.59 1.19 -8.08
N LEU A 52 3.43 1.18 -7.41
CA LEU A 52 2.71 -0.04 -7.04
C LEU A 52 2.11 -0.73 -8.27
N LEU A 53 1.65 0.04 -9.23
CA LEU A 53 1.19 -0.46 -10.53
C LEU A 53 2.34 -1.03 -11.40
N ALA A 54 3.57 -0.63 -11.15
CA ALA A 54 4.77 -1.07 -11.88
C ALA A 54 5.46 -2.30 -11.26
N GLN A 55 4.88 -2.91 -10.22
CA GLN A 55 5.48 -4.06 -9.54
C GLN A 55 5.63 -5.27 -10.48
N LYS A 56 6.71 -6.05 -10.29
CA LYS A 56 6.90 -7.34 -11.01
C LYS A 56 5.82 -8.36 -10.62
N ARG A 57 5.53 -8.49 -9.32
CA ARG A 57 4.36 -9.21 -8.80
C ARG A 57 3.26 -8.17 -8.56
N LEU A 58 2.25 -8.14 -9.42
CA LEU A 58 1.18 -7.15 -9.36
C LEU A 58 0.22 -7.43 -8.19
N PRO A 59 -0.27 -6.41 -7.49
CA PRO A 59 -1.39 -6.56 -6.57
C PRO A 59 -2.67 -6.88 -7.33
N ASP A 60 -3.62 -7.52 -6.69
CA ASP A 60 -4.96 -7.74 -7.25
C ASP A 60 -5.82 -6.48 -7.16
N LYS A 61 -5.61 -5.68 -6.10
CA LYS A 61 -6.23 -4.37 -5.91
C LYS A 61 -5.30 -3.42 -5.17
N ILE A 62 -5.48 -2.12 -5.44
CA ILE A 62 -4.91 -1.02 -4.66
C ILE A 62 -6.10 -0.20 -4.15
N ILE A 63 -6.21 -0.06 -2.84
CA ILE A 63 -7.29 0.69 -2.18
C ILE A 63 -6.71 1.95 -1.56
N LEU A 64 -7.26 3.10 -1.96
CA LEU A 64 -6.96 4.40 -1.37
C LEU A 64 -8.12 4.82 -0.47
N TRP A 65 -7.90 4.81 0.84
CA TRP A 65 -8.89 5.24 1.84
C TRP A 65 -8.81 6.74 2.06
N LEU A 66 -9.91 7.45 1.80
CA LEU A 66 -10.03 8.89 1.99
C LEU A 66 -11.19 9.20 2.96
N CYS A 67 -11.00 10.26 3.76
CA CYS A 67 -12.05 10.70 4.67
C CYS A 67 -13.02 11.65 3.95
N GLU A 68 -14.32 11.42 4.06
CA GLU A 68 -15.36 12.26 3.45
C GLU A 68 -15.30 13.71 3.94
N SER A 69 -14.93 13.92 5.22
CA SER A 69 -14.79 15.28 5.75
C SER A 69 -13.64 16.08 5.13
N ASP A 70 -12.63 15.39 4.62
CA ASP A 70 -11.48 16.01 3.97
C ASP A 70 -11.75 16.32 2.48
N PHE A 71 -12.75 15.66 1.88
CA PHE A 71 -13.13 15.75 0.47
C PHE A 71 -14.66 15.75 0.33
N PRO A 72 -15.33 16.89 0.66
CA PRO A 72 -16.78 16.97 0.73
C PRO A 72 -17.48 16.72 -0.62
N ASN A 73 -16.83 16.98 -1.74
CA ASN A 73 -17.33 16.69 -3.09
C ASN A 73 -16.78 15.37 -3.66
N ARG A 74 -16.11 14.55 -2.82
CA ARG A 74 -15.57 13.23 -3.17
C ARG A 74 -14.69 13.26 -4.44
N GLU A 75 -15.11 12.57 -5.49
CA GLU A 75 -14.34 12.42 -6.75
C GLU A 75 -14.05 13.77 -7.41
N ASP A 76 -14.90 14.78 -7.22
CA ASP A 76 -14.71 16.13 -7.80
C ASP A 76 -13.56 16.88 -7.11
N ASP A 77 -13.26 16.57 -5.87
CA ASP A 77 -12.12 17.13 -5.13
C ASP A 77 -10.78 16.47 -5.49
N LEU A 78 -10.79 15.37 -6.26
CA LEU A 78 -9.58 14.65 -6.61
C LEU A 78 -8.88 15.30 -7.83
N PRO A 79 -7.53 15.44 -7.79
CA PRO A 79 -6.78 15.96 -8.92
C PRO A 79 -6.83 15.00 -10.13
N GLU A 80 -6.78 15.55 -11.33
CA GLU A 80 -6.80 14.77 -12.58
C GLU A 80 -5.67 13.73 -12.61
N SER A 81 -4.48 14.08 -12.10
CA SER A 81 -3.34 13.14 -12.01
C SER A 81 -3.62 11.89 -11.17
N LEU A 82 -4.52 11.99 -10.17
CA LEU A 82 -4.99 10.84 -9.42
C LEU A 82 -6.09 10.11 -10.20
N LYS A 83 -7.07 10.83 -10.77
CA LYS A 83 -8.14 10.23 -11.59
C LYS A 83 -7.58 9.39 -12.73
N ASP A 84 -6.47 9.80 -13.35
CA ASP A 84 -5.77 9.06 -14.41
C ASP A 84 -5.29 7.67 -14.01
N VAL A 85 -5.08 7.42 -12.72
CA VAL A 85 -4.62 6.11 -12.21
C VAL A 85 -5.75 5.29 -11.58
N LEU A 86 -6.94 5.89 -11.39
CA LEU A 86 -8.13 5.20 -10.87
C LEU A 86 -8.80 4.40 -11.99
N TRP A 87 -8.54 3.12 -12.03
CA TRP A 87 -9.18 2.20 -12.96
C TRP A 87 -9.08 0.77 -12.42
N HIS A 88 -9.92 -0.13 -12.91
CA HIS A 88 -10.12 -1.54 -12.53
C HIS A 88 -9.50 -2.06 -11.22
N ASP A 89 -8.17 -1.90 -11.06
CA ASP A 89 -7.41 -2.44 -9.92
C ASP A 89 -7.11 -1.37 -8.86
N VAL A 90 -7.46 -0.10 -9.09
CA VAL A 90 -7.25 1.02 -8.15
C VAL A 90 -8.58 1.64 -7.80
N GLU A 91 -8.95 1.59 -6.53
CA GLU A 91 -10.24 2.08 -6.03
C GLU A 91 -10.03 3.09 -4.90
N VAL A 92 -10.84 4.16 -4.91
CA VAL A 92 -11.01 5.03 -3.75
C VAL A 92 -12.13 4.46 -2.88
N ARG A 93 -11.89 4.40 -1.59
CA ARG A 93 -12.88 4.06 -0.57
C ARG A 93 -13.08 5.25 0.37
N TRP A 94 -14.31 5.70 0.45
CA TRP A 94 -14.71 6.82 1.28
C TRP A 94 -15.10 6.33 2.66
N VAL A 95 -14.57 6.99 3.69
CA VAL A 95 -14.87 6.69 5.09
C VAL A 95 -15.28 7.96 5.83
N ASN A 96 -16.22 7.85 6.74
CA ASN A 96 -16.75 8.97 7.52
C ASN A 96 -15.98 9.22 8.83
N ASN A 97 -15.09 8.30 9.22
CA ASN A 97 -14.29 8.42 10.44
C ASN A 97 -12.82 8.56 10.09
N ASP A 98 -12.22 9.71 10.42
CA ASP A 98 -10.81 9.98 10.15
C ASP A 98 -9.90 9.36 11.20
N LEU A 99 -9.56 8.10 10.99
CA LEU A 99 -8.58 7.38 11.79
C LEU A 99 -7.13 7.77 11.46
N LYS A 100 -6.89 8.87 10.75
CA LYS A 100 -5.56 9.34 10.33
C LYS A 100 -4.81 8.22 9.57
N PRO A 101 -3.49 7.94 9.81
CA PRO A 101 -2.79 6.89 9.07
C PRO A 101 -3.34 5.48 9.34
N HIS A 102 -4.14 5.29 10.37
CA HIS A 102 -4.72 3.99 10.71
C HIS A 102 -5.79 3.54 9.72
N LYS A 103 -6.39 4.43 8.92
CA LYS A 103 -7.35 4.11 7.86
C LYS A 103 -6.85 2.98 6.96
N LYS A 104 -5.55 2.98 6.60
CA LYS A 104 -4.98 2.02 5.64
C LYS A 104 -5.00 0.56 6.09
N TYR A 105 -5.04 0.27 7.41
CA TYR A 105 -5.16 -1.11 7.88
C TYR A 105 -6.49 -1.42 8.56
N TYR A 106 -7.09 -0.46 9.25
CA TYR A 106 -8.30 -0.68 10.02
C TYR A 106 -9.46 -1.19 9.16
N TRP A 107 -9.76 -0.48 8.08
CA TRP A 107 -10.83 -0.85 7.16
C TRP A 107 -10.43 -2.05 6.28
N ALA A 108 -9.20 -2.09 5.81
CA ALA A 108 -8.73 -3.15 4.94
C ALA A 108 -8.77 -4.52 5.61
N LEU A 109 -8.35 -4.63 6.88
CA LEU A 109 -8.37 -5.89 7.62
C LEU A 109 -9.79 -6.36 7.94
N GLN A 110 -10.77 -5.46 7.97
CA GLN A 110 -12.18 -5.83 8.15
C GLN A 110 -12.82 -6.32 6.84
N GLU A 111 -12.48 -5.69 5.72
CA GLU A 111 -13.07 -6.02 4.42
C GLU A 111 -12.40 -7.24 3.77
N PHE A 112 -11.08 -7.39 3.90
CA PHE A 112 -10.26 -8.39 3.19
C PHE A 112 -9.68 -9.45 4.13
N LYS A 113 -10.54 -10.07 4.94
CA LYS A 113 -10.16 -11.03 6.01
C LYS A 113 -9.41 -12.26 5.50
N ASP A 114 -9.70 -12.68 4.27
CA ASP A 114 -9.14 -13.89 3.65
C ASP A 114 -8.05 -13.57 2.63
N ASP A 115 -7.61 -12.30 2.56
CA ASP A 115 -6.65 -11.81 1.58
C ASP A 115 -5.35 -11.35 2.26
N TYR A 116 -4.28 -11.24 1.50
CA TYR A 116 -3.05 -10.59 1.96
C TYR A 116 -3.21 -9.08 1.88
N VAL A 117 -3.12 -8.39 3.00
CA VAL A 117 -3.18 -6.93 3.07
C VAL A 117 -1.77 -6.37 3.23
N ILE A 118 -1.30 -5.61 2.25
CA ILE A 118 -0.03 -4.90 2.27
C ILE A 118 -0.32 -3.41 2.48
N THR A 119 0.07 -2.87 3.63
CA THR A 119 -0.08 -1.44 3.90
C THR A 119 1.09 -0.65 3.33
N THR A 120 0.80 0.49 2.70
CA THR A 120 1.79 1.39 2.09
C THR A 120 1.53 2.84 2.47
N ASP A 121 2.56 3.68 2.33
CA ASP A 121 2.47 5.13 2.53
C ASP A 121 2.27 5.84 1.18
N ASP A 122 1.70 7.05 1.22
CA ASP A 122 1.35 7.85 0.05
C ASP A 122 2.49 8.73 -0.48
N ASP A 123 3.61 8.78 0.24
CA ASP A 123 4.78 9.64 0.00
C ASP A 123 6.07 8.87 -0.33
N LEU A 124 5.96 7.56 -0.61
CA LEU A 124 7.10 6.71 -0.95
C LEU A 124 7.02 6.20 -2.39
N LEU A 125 8.18 6.13 -3.05
CA LEU A 125 8.34 5.43 -4.31
C LEU A 125 8.86 4.01 -4.06
N TYR A 126 8.08 3.02 -4.44
CA TYR A 126 8.35 1.62 -4.14
C TYR A 126 9.19 0.97 -5.25
N ARG A 127 10.25 0.25 -4.86
CA ARG A 127 11.00 -0.59 -5.83
C ARG A 127 10.07 -1.64 -6.44
N ASN A 128 10.28 -1.98 -7.69
CA ASN A 128 9.36 -2.84 -8.45
C ASN A 128 9.36 -4.33 -8.02
N THR A 129 10.18 -4.73 -7.04
CA THR A 129 10.22 -6.07 -6.45
C THR A 129 9.53 -6.15 -5.09
N MET A 130 9.14 -5.02 -4.49
CA MET A 130 8.69 -4.92 -3.10
C MET A 130 7.58 -5.92 -2.76
N ILE A 131 6.53 -6.01 -3.58
CA ILE A 131 5.43 -6.96 -3.33
C ILE A 131 5.92 -8.41 -3.45
N GLY A 132 6.78 -8.69 -4.43
CA GLY A 132 7.37 -10.02 -4.60
C GLY A 132 8.18 -10.44 -3.38
N ASP A 133 9.05 -9.54 -2.90
CA ASP A 133 9.92 -9.79 -1.76
C ASP A 133 9.11 -10.03 -0.46
N LEU A 134 8.06 -9.24 -0.23
CA LEU A 134 7.14 -9.42 0.92
C LEU A 134 6.43 -10.77 0.86
N MET A 135 5.92 -11.15 -0.30
CA MET A 135 5.20 -12.42 -0.45
C MET A 135 6.13 -13.62 -0.32
N GLU A 136 7.35 -13.56 -0.86
CA GLU A 136 8.36 -14.60 -0.69
C GLU A 136 8.73 -14.77 0.79
N MET A 137 8.89 -13.66 1.52
CA MET A 137 9.19 -13.71 2.94
C MET A 137 8.01 -14.26 3.76
N HIS A 138 6.77 -13.89 3.40
CA HIS A 138 5.58 -14.46 4.04
C HIS A 138 5.47 -15.98 3.80
N GLU A 139 5.77 -16.45 2.59
CA GLU A 139 5.77 -17.89 2.28
C GLU A 139 6.77 -18.67 3.15
N ARG A 140 7.93 -18.08 3.46
CA ARG A 140 8.92 -18.67 4.38
C ARG A 140 8.52 -18.60 5.85
N HIS A 141 7.71 -17.59 6.21
CA HIS A 141 7.31 -17.30 7.60
C HIS A 141 5.80 -17.02 7.70
N PRO A 142 4.94 -18.02 7.45
CA PRO A 142 3.50 -17.81 7.26
C PRO A 142 2.73 -17.35 8.50
N LYS A 143 3.35 -17.43 9.68
CA LYS A 143 2.77 -16.94 10.95
C LYS A 143 3.27 -15.56 11.36
N ALA A 144 4.17 -14.95 10.56
CA ALA A 144 4.78 -13.68 10.89
C ALA A 144 4.14 -12.52 10.12
N ILE A 145 4.15 -11.34 10.73
CA ILE A 145 3.94 -10.08 10.01
C ILE A 145 5.28 -9.71 9.36
N VAL A 146 5.25 -9.52 8.04
CA VAL A 146 6.44 -9.19 7.24
C VAL A 146 6.44 -7.71 6.91
N ALA A 147 7.59 -7.04 7.07
CA ALA A 147 7.73 -5.63 6.76
C ALA A 147 9.06 -5.34 6.06
N VAL A 148 9.06 -4.36 5.15
CA VAL A 148 10.27 -3.88 4.47
C VAL A 148 11.18 -3.09 5.41
N ARG A 149 10.58 -2.40 6.39
CA ARG A 149 11.27 -1.58 7.38
C ARG A 149 10.68 -1.82 8.75
N THR A 150 11.56 -2.05 9.71
CA THR A 150 11.19 -2.24 11.11
C THR A 150 12.10 -1.44 12.03
N HIS A 151 11.63 -1.17 13.23
CA HIS A 151 12.38 -0.53 14.29
C HIS A 151 12.26 -1.39 15.55
N LEU A 152 13.37 -1.58 16.26
CA LEU A 152 13.32 -2.19 17.57
C LEU A 152 13.05 -1.11 18.61
N ILE A 153 11.93 -1.24 19.29
CA ILE A 153 11.58 -0.34 20.40
C ILE A 153 12.55 -0.59 21.54
N MET A 154 13.16 0.49 22.03
CA MET A 154 14.06 0.44 23.18
C MET A 154 13.34 0.88 24.44
N PHE A 155 13.72 0.28 25.57
CA PHE A 155 13.18 0.60 26.87
C PHE A 155 14.31 1.06 27.79
N ASP A 156 14.01 1.97 28.71
CA ASP A 156 14.92 2.40 29.76
C ASP A 156 14.98 1.37 30.92
N GLU A 157 15.80 1.65 31.92
CA GLU A 157 15.96 0.79 33.12
C GLU A 157 14.66 0.65 33.94
N GLN A 158 13.73 1.60 33.78
CA GLN A 158 12.43 1.62 34.46
C GLN A 158 11.35 0.88 33.64
N GLY A 159 11.69 0.36 32.44
CA GLY A 159 10.76 -0.31 31.53
C GLY A 159 9.85 0.62 30.75
N SER A 160 10.15 1.92 30.73
CA SER A 160 9.45 2.90 29.91
C SER A 160 10.03 2.95 28.48
N CYS A 161 9.18 3.19 27.47
CA CYS A 161 9.63 3.31 26.09
C CYS A 161 10.51 4.54 25.94
N THR A 162 11.72 4.36 25.40
CA THR A 162 12.61 5.50 25.09
C THR A 162 12.08 6.34 23.94
N PRO A 163 12.53 7.61 23.79
CA PRO A 163 12.23 8.42 22.62
C PRO A 163 12.56 7.71 21.29
N TYR A 164 11.77 7.97 20.25
CA TYR A 164 11.89 7.31 18.94
C TYR A 164 13.29 7.38 18.33
N GLU A 165 14.02 8.48 18.54
CA GLU A 165 15.37 8.73 18.05
C GLU A 165 16.40 7.72 18.59
N GLN A 166 16.08 7.08 19.72
CA GLN A 166 16.93 6.06 20.37
C GLN A 166 16.61 4.64 19.92
N TRP A 167 15.53 4.45 19.14
CA TRP A 167 15.19 3.13 18.63
C TRP A 167 16.19 2.65 17.59
N ILE A 168 16.46 1.34 17.59
CA ILE A 168 17.35 0.76 16.58
C ILE A 168 16.62 0.73 15.25
N THR A 169 17.08 1.56 14.32
CA THR A 169 16.62 1.62 12.94
C THR A 169 17.50 0.74 12.07
N LYS A 170 16.99 0.26 10.93
CA LYS A 170 17.74 -0.56 9.96
C LYS A 170 18.01 -2.00 10.41
N LEU A 171 17.12 -2.59 11.16
CA LEU A 171 17.14 -4.04 11.30
C LEU A 171 16.83 -4.67 9.92
N PRO A 172 17.57 -5.70 9.51
CA PRO A 172 17.14 -6.51 8.38
C PRO A 172 15.73 -7.03 8.68
N ILE A 173 14.96 -7.36 7.66
CA ILE A 173 13.56 -7.82 7.76
C ILE A 173 13.35 -8.59 9.06
N ILE A 174 12.67 -7.95 10.01
CA ILE A 174 12.34 -8.61 11.28
C ILE A 174 11.01 -9.28 11.10
N ILE A 175 11.02 -10.54 11.38
CA ILE A 175 9.84 -11.37 11.50
C ILE A 175 9.42 -11.29 12.95
N GLN A 176 8.34 -10.58 13.22
CA GLN A 176 7.73 -10.64 14.54
C GLN A 176 6.76 -11.81 14.55
N ILE A 177 7.10 -12.85 15.27
CA ILE A 177 6.20 -13.96 15.54
C ILE A 177 5.34 -13.52 16.73
N LEU A 178 4.05 -13.37 16.52
CA LEU A 178 3.06 -13.20 17.59
C LEU A 178 2.64 -14.56 18.12
#